data_065504c83a67cb7735860c2ba5ce3b9d
#
_entry.id   065504c83a67cb7735860c2ba5ce3b9d
#
_cell.length_a   1.000
_cell.length_b   1.000
_cell.length_c   1.000
_cell.angle_alpha   90.00
_cell.angle_beta   90.00
_cell.angle_gamma   90.00
#
_symmetry.space_group_name_H-M   'P 1'
#
loop_
_entity.id
_entity.type
_entity.pdbx_description
1 polymer ?
#
loop_
_entity_poly.entity_id
_entity_poly.type
_entity_poly.pdbx_seq_one_letter_code
_entity_poly.pdbx_strand_id
1 'polypeptide(L)'
;MPQISVRGQEMPESPIRKLAPLADAAKKRGVHVYHLNIGQPDLPTPQSAIDAIRNIDRKILEYSPSQGYLSYRQKLVGYYASYNINLTADDIIITS
;
A
#
# COMPACT_ATOMS: atom_id res chain seq x y z
N MET A 1 -34.45 -17.68 -0.42
CA MET A 1 -33.09 -17.23 -0.79
C MET A 1 -32.58 -16.31 0.29
N PRO A 2 -31.33 -16.41 0.74
CA PRO A 2 -30.79 -15.44 1.67
C PRO A 2 -30.76 -14.05 1.01
N GLN A 3 -31.23 -13.04 1.74
CA GLN A 3 -31.22 -11.65 1.26
C GLN A 3 -29.98 -10.93 1.81
N ILE A 4 -29.40 -10.04 1.00
CA ILE A 4 -28.34 -9.15 1.43
C ILE A 4 -28.92 -8.16 2.44
N SER A 5 -28.18 -7.88 3.53
CA SER A 5 -28.60 -6.88 4.52
C SER A 5 -28.76 -5.50 3.89
N VAL A 6 -29.64 -4.66 4.44
CA VAL A 6 -29.82 -3.27 4.01
C VAL A 6 -28.50 -2.52 3.95
N ARG A 7 -27.66 -2.66 4.99
CA ARG A 7 -26.31 -2.06 5.02
C ARG A 7 -25.41 -2.53 3.87
N GLY A 8 -25.54 -3.80 3.44
CA GLY A 8 -24.79 -4.33 2.29
C GLY A 8 -25.30 -3.77 0.96
N GLN A 9 -26.62 -3.51 0.85
CA GLN A 9 -27.22 -2.90 -0.34
C GLN A 9 -26.87 -1.42 -0.48
N GLU A 10 -26.76 -0.70 0.63
CA GLU A 10 -26.44 0.73 0.68
C GLU A 10 -24.94 1.04 0.64
N MET A 11 -24.08 0.00 0.65
CA MET A 11 -22.63 0.21 0.62
C MET A 11 -22.23 0.85 -0.72
N PRO A 12 -21.60 2.05 -0.71
CA PRO A 12 -21.21 2.72 -1.93
C PRO A 12 -20.10 1.95 -2.64
N GLU A 13 -20.17 1.91 -3.96
CA GLU A 13 -19.08 1.41 -4.78
C GLU A 13 -17.79 2.26 -4.60
N SER A 14 -16.63 1.62 -4.76
CA SER A 14 -15.37 2.34 -4.75
C SER A 14 -15.34 3.42 -5.85
N PRO A 15 -15.17 4.71 -5.51
CA PRO A 15 -15.13 5.79 -6.51
C PRO A 15 -14.04 5.59 -7.58
N ILE A 16 -12.94 4.92 -7.19
CA ILE A 16 -11.82 4.64 -8.08
C ILE A 16 -12.15 3.49 -9.03
N ARG A 17 -12.81 2.44 -8.55
CA ARG A 17 -13.03 1.19 -9.29
C ARG A 17 -14.31 1.18 -10.12
N LYS A 18 -15.29 2.00 -9.79
CA LYS A 18 -16.57 2.07 -10.53
C LYS A 18 -16.41 2.43 -12.00
N LEU A 19 -15.31 3.06 -12.39
CA LEU A 19 -15.01 3.41 -13.78
C LEU A 19 -14.35 2.27 -14.57
N ALA A 20 -13.91 1.20 -13.90
CA ALA A 20 -13.21 0.10 -14.57
C ALA A 20 -14.00 -0.54 -15.71
N PRO A 21 -15.30 -0.85 -15.57
CA PRO A 21 -16.09 -1.44 -16.67
C PRO A 21 -16.16 -0.53 -17.90
N LEU A 22 -16.22 0.79 -17.72
CA LEU A 22 -16.25 1.76 -18.83
C LEU A 22 -14.91 1.81 -19.54
N ALA A 23 -13.81 1.81 -18.78
CA ALA A 23 -12.46 1.77 -19.33
C ALA A 23 -12.24 0.48 -20.13
N ASP A 24 -12.67 -0.67 -19.60
CA ASP A 24 -12.54 -1.96 -20.28
C ASP A 24 -13.37 -2.03 -21.55
N ALA A 25 -14.58 -1.49 -21.54
CA ALA A 25 -15.41 -1.39 -22.75
C ALA A 25 -14.77 -0.48 -23.82
N ALA A 26 -14.13 0.62 -23.43
CA ALA A 26 -13.39 1.50 -24.33
C ALA A 26 -12.17 0.79 -24.95
N LYS A 27 -11.39 0.10 -24.13
CA LYS A 27 -10.23 -0.71 -24.59
C LYS A 27 -10.64 -1.80 -25.58
N LYS A 28 -11.77 -2.49 -25.34
CA LYS A 28 -12.30 -3.50 -26.26
C LYS A 28 -12.67 -2.93 -27.63
N ARG A 29 -12.97 -1.63 -27.72
CA ARG A 29 -13.20 -0.92 -28.98
C ARG A 29 -11.93 -0.36 -29.62
N GLY A 30 -10.75 -0.68 -29.07
CA GLY A 30 -9.46 -0.19 -29.57
C GLY A 30 -9.09 1.22 -29.09
N VAL A 31 -9.85 1.81 -28.15
CA VAL A 31 -9.54 3.14 -27.60
C VAL A 31 -8.44 3.02 -26.56
N HIS A 32 -7.40 3.82 -26.68
CA HIS A 32 -6.38 3.92 -25.65
C HIS A 32 -6.89 4.69 -24.43
N VAL A 33 -6.83 4.09 -23.25
CA VAL A 33 -7.34 4.67 -22.00
C VAL A 33 -6.19 5.00 -21.06
N TYR A 34 -6.05 6.28 -20.73
CA TYR A 34 -5.10 6.76 -19.72
C TYR A 34 -5.73 6.73 -18.34
N HIS A 35 -5.17 5.93 -17.43
CA HIS A 35 -5.69 5.75 -16.07
C HIS A 35 -5.12 6.80 -15.11
N LEU A 36 -5.71 7.99 -15.09
CA LEU A 36 -5.30 9.07 -14.16
C LEU A 36 -5.99 9.00 -12.79
N ASN A 37 -6.90 8.06 -12.61
CA ASN A 37 -7.64 7.84 -11.37
C ASN A 37 -6.95 6.87 -10.40
N ILE A 38 -5.82 6.29 -10.79
CA ILE A 38 -5.04 5.34 -9.99
C ILE A 38 -3.63 5.88 -9.86
N GLY A 39 -3.16 6.05 -8.61
CA GLY A 39 -1.78 6.43 -8.32
C GLY A 39 -0.83 5.25 -8.38
N GLN A 40 -0.81 4.52 -9.49
CA GLN A 40 0.14 3.42 -9.66
C GLN A 40 1.50 3.97 -10.08
N PRO A 41 2.58 3.61 -9.38
CA PRO A 41 3.93 4.01 -9.79
C PRO A 41 4.30 3.45 -11.16
N ASP A 42 4.93 4.26 -11.99
CA ASP A 42 5.51 3.90 -13.29
C ASP A 42 7.04 3.65 -13.21
N LEU A 43 7.64 4.04 -12.10
CA LEU A 43 9.05 3.75 -11.82
C LEU A 43 9.22 2.36 -11.20
N PRO A 44 10.29 1.64 -11.56
CA PRO A 44 10.57 0.35 -10.95
C PRO A 44 10.86 0.49 -9.46
N THR A 45 10.36 -0.46 -8.68
CA THR A 45 10.71 -0.57 -7.25
C THR A 45 12.22 -0.75 -7.10
N PRO A 46 12.88 -0.07 -6.15
CA PRO A 46 14.31 -0.23 -5.92
C PRO A 46 14.71 -1.70 -5.79
N GLN A 47 15.75 -2.12 -6.53
CA GLN A 47 16.18 -3.51 -6.56
C GLN A 47 16.55 -4.02 -5.16
N SER A 48 17.14 -3.17 -4.31
CA SER A 48 17.47 -3.50 -2.91
C SER A 48 16.24 -3.92 -2.09
N ALA A 49 15.07 -3.31 -2.34
CA ALA A 49 13.82 -3.69 -1.66
C ALA A 49 13.33 -5.06 -2.14
N ILE A 50 13.40 -5.30 -3.45
CA ILE A 50 13.02 -6.60 -4.03
C ILE A 50 13.94 -7.72 -3.52
N ASP A 51 15.24 -7.46 -3.48
CA ASP A 51 16.23 -8.44 -3.02
C ASP A 51 16.07 -8.72 -1.52
N ALA A 52 15.75 -7.72 -0.71
CA ALA A 52 15.47 -7.91 0.70
C ALA A 52 14.26 -8.84 0.93
N ILE A 53 13.21 -8.72 0.12
CA ILE A 53 12.03 -9.61 0.20
C ILE A 53 12.39 -11.02 -0.27
N ARG A 54 13.15 -11.17 -1.34
CA ARG A 54 13.56 -12.48 -1.89
C ARG A 54 14.48 -13.26 -0.96
N ASN A 55 15.30 -12.55 -0.20
CA ASN A 55 16.30 -13.13 0.70
C ASN A 55 15.84 -13.20 2.16
N ILE A 56 14.52 -13.23 2.41
CA ILE A 56 13.99 -13.44 3.75
C ILE A 56 14.31 -14.88 4.20
N ASP A 57 15.25 -15.02 5.13
CA ASP A 57 15.60 -16.29 5.78
C ASP A 57 14.85 -16.42 7.12
N ARG A 58 13.51 -16.40 7.05
CA ARG A 58 12.65 -16.62 8.22
C ARG A 58 11.76 -17.84 7.98
N LYS A 59 11.83 -18.81 8.88
CA LYS A 59 10.97 -20.00 8.83
C LYS A 59 9.56 -19.73 9.37
N ILE A 60 9.41 -18.72 10.24
CA ILE A 60 8.14 -18.35 10.86
C ILE A 60 7.94 -16.86 10.66
N LEU A 61 6.75 -16.48 10.20
CA LEU A 61 6.32 -15.09 10.10
C LEU A 61 5.52 -14.75 11.37
N GLU A 62 6.19 -14.14 12.33
CA GLU A 62 5.62 -13.75 13.60
C GLU A 62 4.87 -12.43 13.49
N TYR A 63 3.97 -12.17 14.44
CA TYR A 63 3.40 -10.83 14.61
C TYR A 63 4.51 -9.84 14.96
N SER A 64 4.45 -8.65 14.37
CA SER A 64 5.29 -7.54 14.80
C SER A 64 4.76 -6.91 16.09
N PRO A 65 5.60 -6.25 16.89
CA PRO A 65 5.13 -5.39 17.98
C PRO A 65 4.15 -4.33 17.44
N SER A 66 3.16 -3.93 18.25
CA SER A 66 2.13 -2.97 17.83
C SER A 66 2.68 -1.63 17.32
N GLN A 67 3.84 -1.22 17.81
CA GLN A 67 4.53 0.01 17.36
C GLN A 67 5.47 -0.23 16.17
N GLY A 68 5.59 -1.46 15.71
CA GLY A 68 6.61 -1.88 14.76
C GLY A 68 7.96 -2.19 15.41
N TYR A 69 8.84 -2.87 14.68
CA TYR A 69 10.15 -3.28 15.19
C TYR A 69 11.01 -2.07 15.61
N LEU A 70 11.58 -2.14 16.81
CA LEU A 70 12.45 -1.08 17.35
C LEU A 70 13.64 -0.78 16.42
N SER A 71 14.26 -1.81 15.86
CA SER A 71 15.39 -1.66 14.92
C SER A 71 15.02 -0.86 13.67
N TYR A 72 13.80 -1.00 13.19
CA TYR A 72 13.29 -0.24 12.03
C TYR A 72 13.00 1.21 12.44
N ARG A 73 12.33 1.42 13.58
CA ARG A 73 12.05 2.76 14.10
C ARG A 73 13.36 3.56 14.35
N GLN A 74 14.38 2.91 14.90
CA GLN A 74 15.72 3.52 15.09
C GLN A 74 16.37 3.93 13.75
N LYS A 75 16.25 3.14 12.70
CA LYS A 75 16.74 3.52 11.37
C LYS A 75 16.00 4.73 10.81
N LEU A 76 14.69 4.82 11.04
CA LEU A 76 13.90 5.98 10.65
C LEU A 76 14.29 7.25 11.38
N VAL A 77 14.70 7.17 12.65
CA VAL A 77 15.27 8.33 13.38
C VAL A 77 16.45 8.91 12.60
N GLY A 78 17.40 8.06 12.16
CA GLY A 78 18.54 8.52 11.36
C GLY A 78 18.10 9.10 10.00
N TYR A 79 17.12 8.49 9.36
CA TYR A 79 16.56 9.01 8.11
C TYR A 79 15.97 10.42 8.30
N TYR A 80 15.11 10.61 9.27
CA TYR A 80 14.50 11.92 9.54
C TYR A 80 15.51 12.96 10.00
N ALA A 81 16.53 12.57 10.76
CA ALA A 81 17.60 13.48 11.16
C ALA A 81 18.35 14.08 9.96
N SER A 82 18.49 13.34 8.85
CA SER A 82 19.09 13.87 7.62
C SER A 82 18.27 14.99 6.96
N TYR A 83 17.02 15.15 7.35
CA TYR A 83 16.13 16.24 6.94
C TYR A 83 15.92 17.28 8.05
N ASN A 84 16.78 17.31 9.07
CA ASN A 84 16.69 18.20 10.23
C ASN A 84 15.40 17.99 11.07
N ILE A 85 14.82 16.79 11.03
CA ILE A 85 13.67 16.41 11.84
C ILE A 85 14.19 15.52 12.99
N ASN A 86 14.22 16.07 14.19
CA ASN A 86 14.72 15.39 15.37
C ASN A 86 13.60 14.61 16.06
N LEU A 87 13.69 13.29 15.99
CA LEU A 87 12.75 12.34 16.59
C LEU A 87 13.48 11.33 17.44
N THR A 88 12.76 10.69 18.35
CA THR A 88 13.19 9.45 19.03
C THR A 88 12.44 8.26 18.43
N ALA A 89 12.86 7.05 18.75
CA ALA A 89 12.14 5.86 18.30
C ALA A 89 10.71 5.77 18.86
N ASP A 90 10.44 6.45 19.98
CA ASP A 90 9.11 6.45 20.62
C ASP A 90 8.13 7.43 19.97
N ASP A 91 8.65 8.35 19.16
CA ASP A 91 7.82 9.24 18.34
C ASP A 91 7.35 8.60 17.04
N ILE A 92 7.76 7.34 16.75
CA ILE A 92 7.50 6.66 15.49
C ILE A 92 6.67 5.39 15.70
N ILE A 93 5.56 5.30 14.99
CA ILE A 93 4.72 4.08 14.90
C ILE A 93 4.69 3.62 13.44
N ILE A 94 4.92 2.32 13.22
CA ILE A 94 4.83 1.71 11.90
C ILE A 94 3.43 1.15 11.72
N THR A 95 2.74 1.59 10.69
CA THR A 95 1.41 1.10 10.30
C THR A 95 1.43 0.53 8.89
N SER A 96 0.46 -0.33 8.60
CA SER A 96 0.22 -0.89 7.26
C SER A 96 -1.08 -0.34 6.68
#